data_24c49981ea1dcf2c618347955a3656cb
#
_entry.id   24c49981ea1dcf2c618347955a3656cb
#
_cell.length_a   1.000
_cell.length_b   1.000
_cell.length_c   1.000
_cell.angle_alpha   90.00
_cell.angle_beta   90.00
_cell.angle_gamma   90.00
#
_symmetry.space_group_name_H-M   'P 1'
#
loop_
_entity.id
_entity.type
_entity.pdbx_description
1 polymer ?
#
loop_
_entity_poly.entity_id
_entity_poly.type
_entity_poly.pdbx_seq_one_letter_code
_entity_poly.pdbx_strand_id
1 'polypeptide(L)'
;MNKEQKKNYISEMKTFLNASDSVLVTHYQGLTVNQLDELRAEMRKHGIMFKITKNRITKLALKDTKCKDIADLFSGPTAIALSKDAISSAKILTKFSKDNQKLKIVGGFMGKEILKLEDVLKIATLPTLNEARAKIANIIQSPTQKLVSILLAPSLKIAILALLKSKQST
;
A
#
# COMPACT_ATOMS: atom_id res chain seq x y z
N MET A 1 15.87 -24.66 12.09
CA MET A 1 16.36 -24.46 10.71
C MET A 1 17.79 -24.97 10.63
N ASN A 2 18.02 -25.94 9.76
CA ASN A 2 19.36 -26.47 9.47
C ASN A 2 20.21 -25.43 8.71
N LYS A 3 21.53 -25.63 8.66
CA LYS A 3 22.48 -24.73 8.00
C LYS A 3 22.16 -24.52 6.50
N GLU A 4 21.73 -25.57 5.82
CA GLU A 4 21.30 -25.53 4.42
C GLU A 4 20.01 -24.75 4.21
N GLN A 5 19.01 -24.97 5.06
CA GLN A 5 17.75 -24.22 5.03
C GLN A 5 17.96 -22.71 5.23
N LYS A 6 18.94 -22.32 6.06
CA LYS A 6 19.30 -20.90 6.24
C LYS A 6 19.94 -20.32 4.99
N LYS A 7 20.81 -21.08 4.32
CA LYS A 7 21.45 -20.65 3.06
C LYS A 7 20.40 -20.47 1.94
N ASN A 8 19.50 -21.46 1.79
CA ASN A 8 18.42 -21.39 0.80
C ASN A 8 17.48 -20.21 1.07
N TYR A 9 17.13 -19.98 2.33
CA TYR A 9 16.30 -18.81 2.71
C TYR A 9 17.00 -17.49 2.39
N ILE A 10 18.31 -17.38 2.63
CA ILE A 10 19.09 -16.17 2.29
C ILE A 10 19.11 -15.94 0.79
N SER A 11 19.32 -17.01 -0.01
CA SER A 11 19.33 -16.88 -1.48
C SER A 11 17.97 -16.49 -2.03
N GLU A 12 16.90 -17.10 -1.55
CA GLU A 12 15.52 -16.69 -1.91
C GLU A 12 15.23 -15.24 -1.54
N MET A 13 15.60 -14.82 -0.32
CA MET A 13 15.38 -13.43 0.11
C MET A 13 16.18 -12.44 -0.73
N LYS A 14 17.41 -12.78 -1.11
CA LYS A 14 18.20 -11.93 -2.02
C LYS A 14 17.54 -11.77 -3.38
N THR A 15 17.01 -12.85 -3.96
CA THR A 15 16.30 -12.78 -5.24
C THR A 15 15.05 -11.92 -5.13
N PHE A 16 14.25 -12.05 -4.08
CA PHE A 16 13.06 -11.25 -3.85
C PHE A 16 13.39 -9.77 -3.62
N LEU A 17 14.40 -9.47 -2.82
CA LEU A 17 14.84 -8.08 -2.55
C LEU A 17 15.38 -7.41 -3.82
N ASN A 18 16.09 -8.14 -4.67
CA ASN A 18 16.61 -7.60 -5.93
C ASN A 18 15.50 -7.41 -6.98
N ALA A 19 14.45 -8.23 -6.94
CA ALA A 19 13.30 -8.16 -7.85
C ALA A 19 12.27 -7.08 -7.43
N SER A 20 12.35 -6.58 -6.19
CA SER A 20 11.43 -5.60 -5.63
C SER A 20 12.05 -4.22 -5.63
N ASP A 21 11.28 -3.21 -6.04
CA ASP A 21 11.71 -1.82 -6.03
C ASP A 21 11.41 -1.12 -4.70
N SER A 22 10.49 -1.69 -3.91
CA SER A 22 10.15 -1.19 -2.59
C SER A 22 10.05 -2.28 -1.54
N VAL A 23 10.51 -1.97 -0.34
CA VAL A 23 10.53 -2.83 0.83
C VAL A 23 9.97 -2.05 2.00
N LEU A 24 8.81 -2.45 2.52
CA LEU A 24 8.23 -1.84 3.72
C LEU A 24 8.36 -2.80 4.91
N VAL A 25 8.76 -2.25 6.05
CA VAL A 25 8.96 -2.99 7.31
C VAL A 25 7.86 -2.61 8.29
N THR A 26 7.17 -3.62 8.82
CA THR A 26 6.06 -3.45 9.76
C THR A 26 6.23 -4.34 10.98
N HIS A 27 5.73 -3.88 12.11
CA HIS A 27 5.55 -4.71 13.31
C HIS A 27 4.15 -5.29 13.32
N TYR A 28 4.05 -6.61 13.42
CA TYR A 28 2.78 -7.34 13.43
C TYR A 28 2.36 -7.82 14.82
N GLN A 29 3.05 -7.38 15.87
CA GLN A 29 2.80 -7.83 17.24
C GLN A 29 1.37 -7.46 17.68
N GLY A 30 0.64 -8.48 18.14
CA GLY A 30 -0.71 -8.32 18.67
C GLY A 30 -1.83 -8.51 17.64
N LEU A 31 -1.51 -8.77 16.36
CA LEU A 31 -2.50 -9.16 15.36
C LEU A 31 -2.93 -10.61 15.57
N THR A 32 -4.22 -10.89 15.34
CA THR A 32 -4.74 -12.26 15.30
C THR A 32 -4.35 -12.96 13.98
N VAL A 33 -4.43 -14.30 13.99
CA VAL A 33 -4.11 -15.09 12.78
C VAL A 33 -5.05 -14.72 11.62
N ASN A 34 -6.34 -14.55 11.89
CA ASN A 34 -7.32 -14.17 10.87
C ASN A 34 -6.98 -12.81 10.23
N GLN A 35 -6.62 -11.81 11.05
CA GLN A 35 -6.21 -10.48 10.56
C GLN A 35 -4.94 -10.54 9.70
N LEU A 36 -3.97 -11.41 10.07
CA LEU A 36 -2.77 -11.61 9.26
C LEU A 36 -3.09 -12.28 7.93
N ASP A 37 -4.02 -13.21 7.91
CA ASP A 37 -4.41 -13.89 6.67
C ASP A 37 -5.24 -12.99 5.76
N GLU A 38 -6.10 -12.14 6.31
CA GLU A 38 -6.79 -11.07 5.56
C GLU A 38 -5.79 -10.11 4.93
N LEU A 39 -4.81 -9.63 5.71
CA LEU A 39 -3.75 -8.76 5.20
C LEU A 39 -2.96 -9.43 4.07
N ARG A 40 -2.59 -10.71 4.23
CA ARG A 40 -1.91 -11.47 3.19
C ARG A 40 -2.74 -11.63 1.94
N ALA A 41 -4.05 -11.88 2.09
CA ALA A 41 -4.97 -12.02 0.96
C ALA A 41 -5.11 -10.69 0.19
N GLU A 42 -5.28 -9.57 0.89
CA GLU A 42 -5.31 -8.24 0.25
C GLU A 42 -4.00 -7.92 -0.46
N MET A 43 -2.87 -8.16 0.18
CA MET A 43 -1.55 -7.94 -0.40
C MET A 43 -1.33 -8.76 -1.67
N ARG A 44 -1.71 -10.04 -1.66
CA ARG A 44 -1.59 -10.93 -2.83
C ARG A 44 -2.43 -10.44 -4.02
N LYS A 45 -3.63 -9.90 -3.79
CA LYS A 45 -4.48 -9.33 -4.86
C LYS A 45 -3.76 -8.21 -5.62
N HIS A 46 -2.89 -7.49 -4.96
CA HIS A 46 -2.11 -6.38 -5.55
C HIS A 46 -0.68 -6.79 -5.94
N GLY A 47 -0.38 -8.09 -5.94
CA GLY A 47 0.95 -8.60 -6.32
C GLY A 47 2.05 -8.27 -5.31
N ILE A 48 1.69 -7.97 -4.07
CA ILE A 48 2.62 -7.63 -2.99
C ILE A 48 2.91 -8.90 -2.18
N MET A 49 4.18 -9.19 -1.97
CA MET A 49 4.59 -10.31 -1.16
C MET A 49 4.77 -9.88 0.30
N PHE A 50 3.93 -10.40 1.18
CA PHE A 50 4.04 -10.18 2.62
C PHE A 50 4.62 -11.42 3.31
N LYS A 51 5.79 -11.27 3.95
CA LYS A 51 6.51 -12.37 4.58
C LYS A 51 6.99 -11.98 5.98
N ILE A 52 6.74 -12.84 6.96
CA ILE A 52 7.31 -12.70 8.31
C ILE A 52 8.74 -13.21 8.26
N THR A 53 9.69 -12.46 8.78
CA THR A 53 11.11 -12.74 8.62
C THR A 53 11.82 -12.86 9.97
N LYS A 54 12.90 -13.64 9.97
CA LYS A 54 13.81 -13.69 11.12
C LYS A 54 14.87 -12.61 10.98
N ASN A 55 14.87 -11.60 11.83
CA ASN A 55 15.71 -10.40 11.75
C ASN A 55 17.19 -10.70 11.52
N ARG A 56 17.79 -11.66 12.23
CA ARG A 56 19.21 -12.00 12.07
C ARG A 56 19.55 -12.51 10.67
N ILE A 57 18.68 -13.33 10.08
CA ILE A 57 18.91 -13.91 8.75
C ILE A 57 18.65 -12.84 7.68
N THR A 58 17.62 -12.04 7.87
CA THR A 58 17.30 -10.93 6.95
C THR A 58 18.40 -9.86 6.94
N LYS A 59 18.94 -9.49 8.10
CA LYS A 59 20.10 -8.58 8.18
C LYS A 59 21.32 -9.11 7.42
N LEU A 60 21.55 -10.43 7.43
CA LEU A 60 22.63 -11.04 6.63
C LEU A 60 22.32 -10.98 5.12
N ALA A 61 21.08 -11.21 4.73
CA ALA A 61 20.68 -11.10 3.32
C ALA A 61 20.77 -9.67 2.80
N LEU A 62 20.47 -8.67 3.63
CA LEU A 62 20.51 -7.23 3.28
C LEU A 62 21.94 -6.72 3.07
N LYS A 63 22.95 -7.28 3.75
CA LYS A 63 24.35 -6.82 3.63
C LYS A 63 24.87 -6.82 2.20
N ASP A 64 24.37 -7.75 1.37
CA ASP A 64 24.80 -7.94 -0.01
C ASP A 64 23.81 -7.35 -1.04
N THR A 65 22.79 -6.60 -0.57
CA THR A 65 21.76 -6.01 -1.44
C THR A 65 21.77 -4.48 -1.36
N LYS A 66 21.03 -3.84 -2.25
CA LYS A 66 20.88 -2.36 -2.31
C LYS A 66 20.26 -1.75 -1.04
N CYS A 67 19.69 -2.59 -0.19
CA CYS A 67 18.91 -2.19 0.98
C CYS A 67 19.68 -2.29 2.31
N LYS A 68 21.00 -2.08 2.31
CA LYS A 68 21.84 -2.20 3.51
C LYS A 68 21.38 -1.31 4.67
N ASP A 69 20.96 -0.11 4.34
CA ASP A 69 20.64 0.94 5.31
C ASP A 69 19.35 0.70 6.09
N ILE A 70 18.54 -0.29 5.66
CA ILE A 70 17.31 -0.67 6.39
C ILE A 70 17.61 -1.64 7.55
N ALA A 71 18.83 -2.13 7.67
CA ALA A 71 19.16 -3.14 8.68
C ALA A 71 18.79 -2.71 10.11
N ASP A 72 18.83 -1.42 10.40
CA ASP A 72 18.51 -0.86 11.71
C ASP A 72 17.00 -0.90 12.03
N LEU A 73 16.14 -0.92 11.00
CA LEU A 73 14.69 -1.01 11.17
C LEU A 73 14.23 -2.41 11.61
N PHE A 74 15.09 -3.42 11.48
CA PHE A 74 14.78 -4.80 11.89
C PHE A 74 15.05 -5.02 13.39
N SER A 75 14.20 -4.39 14.23
CA SER A 75 14.13 -4.63 15.67
C SER A 75 12.75 -5.20 16.03
N GLY A 76 12.67 -6.16 16.97
CA GLY A 76 11.40 -6.76 17.39
C GLY A 76 10.77 -7.72 16.36
N PRO A 77 9.46 -8.00 16.47
CA PRO A 77 8.72 -8.89 15.56
C PRO A 77 8.38 -8.19 14.25
N THR A 78 9.20 -8.40 13.22
CA THR A 78 9.09 -7.72 11.93
C THR A 78 8.52 -8.61 10.84
N ALA A 79 7.69 -8.00 10.00
CA ALA A 79 7.25 -8.52 8.73
C ALA A 79 7.66 -7.55 7.61
N ILE A 80 7.91 -8.11 6.44
CA ILE A 80 8.34 -7.36 5.25
C ILE A 80 7.26 -7.47 4.19
N ALA A 81 6.91 -6.33 3.60
CA ALA A 81 6.12 -6.25 2.39
C ALA A 81 7.04 -5.86 1.23
N LEU A 82 7.14 -6.74 0.25
CA LEU A 82 7.95 -6.58 -0.95
C LEU A 82 7.04 -6.28 -2.12
N SER A 83 7.29 -5.19 -2.85
CA SER A 83 6.49 -4.84 -4.03
C SER A 83 7.33 -4.15 -5.11
N LYS A 84 6.81 -4.19 -6.33
CA LYS A 84 7.32 -3.34 -7.43
C LYS A 84 6.73 -1.94 -7.36
N ASP A 85 5.51 -1.80 -6.82
CA ASP A 85 4.82 -0.53 -6.66
C ASP A 85 4.74 -0.14 -5.17
N ALA A 86 5.55 0.85 -4.79
CA ALA A 86 5.63 1.34 -3.42
C ALA A 86 4.32 2.01 -2.95
N ILE A 87 3.59 2.66 -3.86
CA ILE A 87 2.38 3.39 -3.52
C ILE A 87 1.27 2.42 -3.11
N SER A 88 1.07 1.35 -3.89
CA SER A 88 0.05 0.33 -3.59
C SER A 88 0.33 -0.36 -2.26
N SER A 89 1.58 -0.71 -1.97
CA SER A 89 1.95 -1.35 -0.71
C SER A 89 1.76 -0.40 0.49
N ALA A 90 2.16 0.87 0.37
CA ALA A 90 1.97 1.87 1.40
C ALA A 90 0.48 2.15 1.69
N LYS A 91 -0.37 2.24 0.65
CA LYS A 91 -1.83 2.43 0.79
C LYS A 91 -2.48 1.31 1.58
N ILE A 92 -2.20 0.05 1.20
CA ILE A 92 -2.81 -1.12 1.86
C ILE A 92 -2.37 -1.19 3.32
N LEU A 93 -1.06 -1.04 3.58
CA LEU A 93 -0.53 -1.04 4.94
C LEU A 93 -1.10 0.09 5.79
N THR A 94 -1.21 1.29 5.24
CA THR A 94 -1.76 2.45 5.96
C THR A 94 -3.25 2.28 6.23
N LYS A 95 -4.02 1.76 5.27
CA LYS A 95 -5.44 1.44 5.44
C LYS A 95 -5.61 0.42 6.56
N PHE A 96 -4.90 -0.68 6.48
CA PHE A 96 -4.98 -1.74 7.48
C PHE A 96 -4.48 -1.30 8.86
N SER A 97 -3.47 -0.42 8.92
CA SER A 97 -2.99 0.17 10.19
C SER A 97 -4.02 1.10 10.84
N LYS A 98 -4.88 1.77 10.04
CA LYS A 98 -6.01 2.56 10.56
C LYS A 98 -7.11 1.68 11.14
N ASP A 99 -7.41 0.57 10.45
CA ASP A 99 -8.43 -0.39 10.88
C ASP A 99 -7.94 -1.22 12.08
N ASN A 100 -6.63 -1.49 12.16
CA ASN A 100 -6.00 -2.29 13.20
C ASN A 100 -4.80 -1.55 13.80
N GLN A 101 -5.01 -0.85 14.91
CA GLN A 101 -3.97 -0.07 15.62
C GLN A 101 -2.76 -0.90 16.09
N LYS A 102 -2.86 -2.22 16.07
CA LYS A 102 -1.79 -3.15 16.46
C LYS A 102 -0.72 -3.30 15.39
N LEU A 103 -1.04 -3.02 14.10
CA LEU A 103 -0.07 -2.98 13.02
C LEU A 103 0.67 -1.65 13.04
N LYS A 104 1.96 -1.65 13.33
CA LYS A 104 2.80 -0.45 13.29
C LYS A 104 3.73 -0.49 12.09
N ILE A 105 3.68 0.53 11.27
CA ILE A 105 4.63 0.72 10.18
C ILE A 105 5.90 1.34 10.78
N VAL A 106 7.05 0.71 10.57
CA VAL A 106 8.33 1.19 11.09
C VAL A 106 8.99 2.13 10.08
N GLY A 107 8.96 1.75 8.83
CA GLY A 107 9.57 2.47 7.72
C GLY A 107 9.75 1.56 6.52
N GLY A 108 10.58 1.98 5.59
CA GLY A 108 10.85 1.19 4.40
C GLY A 108 11.97 1.74 3.55
N PHE A 109 12.05 1.19 2.36
CA PHE A 109 13.03 1.57 1.34
C PHE A 109 12.33 1.64 -0.02
N MET A 110 12.63 2.68 -0.77
CA MET A 110 12.10 2.85 -2.11
C MET A 110 13.21 3.36 -3.03
N GLY A 111 13.58 2.53 -3.99
CA GLY A 111 14.62 2.85 -4.96
C GLY A 111 16.02 3.00 -4.35
N LYS A 112 16.31 4.11 -3.70
CA LYS A 112 17.59 4.41 -3.03
C LYS A 112 17.42 5.16 -1.70
N GLU A 113 16.19 5.50 -1.32
CA GLU A 113 15.91 6.32 -0.14
C GLU A 113 15.28 5.51 0.97
N ILE A 114 15.67 5.81 2.20
CA ILE A 114 15.06 5.25 3.40
C ILE A 114 13.83 6.07 3.71
N LEU A 115 12.70 5.40 3.82
CA LEU A 115 11.41 6.00 4.17
C LEU A 115 11.18 5.87 5.68
N LYS A 116 11.01 7.00 6.33
CA LYS A 116 10.50 7.05 7.70
C LYS A 116 8.98 6.90 7.70
N LEU A 117 8.37 6.72 8.87
CA LEU A 117 6.94 6.59 9.04
C LEU A 117 6.16 7.74 8.36
N GLU A 118 6.63 8.98 8.52
CA GLU A 118 5.99 10.16 7.94
C GLU A 118 5.97 10.13 6.40
N ASP A 119 7.06 9.66 5.81
CA ASP A 119 7.21 9.58 4.36
C ASP A 119 6.34 8.46 3.77
N VAL A 120 6.22 7.32 4.49
CA VAL A 120 5.29 6.24 4.09
C VAL A 120 3.84 6.75 4.12
N LEU A 121 3.47 7.55 5.12
CA LEU A 121 2.14 8.15 5.18
C LEU A 121 1.90 9.14 4.03
N LYS A 122 2.89 9.97 3.68
CA LYS A 122 2.81 10.86 2.51
C LYS A 122 2.65 10.06 1.21
N ILE A 123 3.44 9.01 1.01
CA ILE A 123 3.35 8.13 -0.17
C ILE A 123 1.98 7.45 -0.25
N ALA A 124 1.41 7.04 0.87
CA ALA A 124 0.07 6.44 0.90
C ALA A 124 -1.04 7.40 0.44
N THR A 125 -0.84 8.72 0.49
CA THR A 125 -1.80 9.70 -0.04
C THR A 125 -1.70 9.89 -1.55
N LEU A 126 -0.59 9.49 -2.17
CA LEU A 126 -0.39 9.61 -3.61
C LEU A 126 -1.33 8.66 -4.38
N PRO A 127 -1.82 9.06 -5.56
CA PRO A 127 -2.61 8.18 -6.40
C PRO A 127 -1.74 7.05 -6.97
N THR A 128 -2.29 5.85 -7.09
CA THR A 128 -1.66 4.75 -7.82
C THR A 128 -1.52 5.12 -9.32
N LEU A 129 -0.67 4.41 -10.03
CA LEU A 129 -0.41 4.66 -11.47
C LEU A 129 -1.71 4.68 -12.29
N ASN A 130 -2.63 3.75 -12.04
CA ASN A 130 -3.91 3.68 -12.74
C ASN A 130 -4.85 4.83 -12.32
N GLU A 131 -4.89 5.19 -11.04
CA GLU A 131 -5.65 6.34 -10.55
C GLU A 131 -5.09 7.66 -11.10
N ALA A 132 -3.76 7.79 -11.24
CA ALA A 132 -3.14 8.96 -11.84
C ALA A 132 -3.51 9.10 -13.32
N ARG A 133 -3.46 8.00 -14.09
CA ARG A 133 -3.90 7.97 -15.48
C ARG A 133 -5.38 8.33 -15.62
N ALA A 134 -6.23 7.77 -14.76
CA ALA A 134 -7.66 8.09 -14.73
C ALA A 134 -7.90 9.58 -14.40
N LYS A 135 -7.15 10.17 -13.47
CA LYS A 135 -7.23 11.60 -13.16
C LYS A 135 -6.87 12.48 -14.35
N ILE A 136 -5.81 12.12 -15.09
CA ILE A 136 -5.42 12.86 -16.30
C ILE A 136 -6.53 12.79 -17.35
N ALA A 137 -7.09 11.60 -17.60
CA ALA A 137 -8.20 11.43 -18.53
C ALA A 137 -9.43 12.26 -18.10
N ASN A 138 -9.76 12.25 -16.81
CA ASN A 138 -10.86 13.05 -16.26
C ASN A 138 -10.65 14.56 -16.41
N ILE A 139 -9.40 15.05 -16.26
CA ILE A 139 -9.08 16.47 -16.45
C ILE A 139 -9.32 16.88 -17.91
N ILE A 140 -8.94 16.04 -18.87
CA ILE A 140 -9.16 16.28 -20.29
C ILE A 140 -10.65 16.28 -20.62
N GLN A 141 -11.44 15.42 -19.99
CA GLN A 141 -12.89 15.29 -20.19
C GLN A 141 -13.72 16.35 -19.43
N SER A 142 -13.16 16.97 -18.40
CA SER A 142 -13.84 17.91 -17.51
C SER A 142 -14.50 19.11 -18.23
N PRO A 143 -13.89 19.79 -19.23
CA PRO A 143 -14.53 20.87 -19.94
C PRO A 143 -15.81 20.43 -20.65
N THR A 144 -15.77 19.30 -21.33
CA THR A 144 -16.92 18.75 -22.05
C THR A 144 -18.06 18.36 -21.08
N GLN A 145 -17.73 17.72 -19.98
CA GLN A 145 -18.71 17.38 -18.95
C GLN A 145 -19.38 18.62 -18.34
N LYS A 146 -18.60 19.69 -18.11
CA LYS A 146 -19.15 20.98 -17.62
C LYS A 146 -20.15 21.59 -18.60
N LEU A 147 -19.85 21.58 -19.89
CA LEU A 147 -20.77 22.09 -20.91
C LEU A 147 -22.07 21.30 -20.93
N VAL A 148 -21.97 19.95 -20.94
CA VAL A 148 -23.15 19.09 -20.89
C VAL A 148 -23.96 19.31 -19.62
N SER A 149 -23.31 19.45 -18.47
CA SER A 149 -24.00 19.70 -17.20
C SER A 149 -24.74 21.02 -17.17
N ILE A 150 -24.20 22.07 -17.79
CA ILE A 150 -24.87 23.39 -17.90
C ILE A 150 -26.11 23.27 -18.80
N LEU A 151 -26.04 22.54 -19.90
CA LEU A 151 -27.16 22.33 -20.81
C LEU A 151 -28.30 21.50 -20.15
N LEU A 152 -27.93 20.51 -19.33
CA LEU A 152 -28.89 19.65 -18.63
C LEU A 152 -29.39 20.26 -17.30
N ALA A 153 -28.73 21.28 -16.76
CA ALA A 153 -29.07 21.87 -15.46
C ALA A 153 -30.54 22.35 -15.35
N PRO A 154 -31.16 22.99 -16.37
CA PRO A 154 -32.56 23.45 -16.26
C PRO A 154 -33.54 22.29 -16.11
N SER A 155 -33.39 21.21 -16.91
CA SER A 155 -34.25 20.02 -16.87
C SER A 155 -34.12 19.26 -15.55
N LEU A 156 -32.91 19.09 -15.04
CA LEU A 156 -32.66 18.46 -13.75
C LEU A 156 -33.25 19.23 -12.59
N LYS A 157 -33.18 20.59 -12.59
CA LYS A 157 -33.76 21.44 -11.53
C LYS A 157 -35.29 21.28 -11.50
N ILE A 158 -35.95 21.23 -12.67
CA ILE A 158 -37.41 21.02 -12.75
C ILE A 158 -37.79 19.63 -12.21
N ALA A 159 -37.06 18.60 -12.58
CA ALA A 159 -37.31 17.22 -12.10
C ALA A 159 -37.14 17.11 -10.57
N ILE A 160 -36.11 17.75 -10.01
CA ILE A 160 -35.86 17.76 -8.56
C ILE A 160 -36.98 18.51 -7.82
N LEU A 161 -37.44 19.66 -8.34
CA LEU A 161 -38.52 20.40 -7.75
C LEU A 161 -39.85 19.60 -7.77
N ALA A 162 -40.14 18.92 -8.85
CA ALA A 162 -41.30 18.03 -8.94
C ALA A 162 -41.25 16.90 -7.91
N LEU A 163 -40.07 16.25 -7.76
CA LEU A 163 -39.85 15.21 -6.75
C LEU A 163 -39.99 15.73 -5.31
N LEU A 164 -39.45 16.89 -5.02
CA LEU A 164 -39.57 17.50 -3.70
C LEU A 164 -41.04 17.85 -3.36
N LYS A 165 -41.77 18.38 -4.32
CA LYS A 165 -43.21 18.68 -4.14
C LYS A 165 -44.06 17.42 -3.92
N SER A 166 -43.75 16.32 -4.63
CA SER A 166 -44.45 15.05 -4.42
C SER A 166 -44.21 14.46 -3.03
N LYS A 167 -42.99 14.63 -2.47
CA LYS A 167 -42.68 14.20 -1.10
C LYS A 167 -43.26 15.04 0.01
N GLN A 168 -43.64 16.28 -0.29
CA GLN A 168 -44.32 17.18 0.69
C GLN A 168 -45.84 16.98 0.71
N SER A 169 -46.40 16.36 -0.33
CA SER A 169 -47.85 16.12 -0.43
C SER A 169 -48.26 14.71 0.03
N THR A 170 -47.31 13.92 0.55
CA THR A 170 -47.53 12.62 1.22
C THR A 170 -47.18 12.74 2.70
#